data_bb516a78c022fd2f765140900b7e3dab
#
_entry.id   bb516a78c022fd2f765140900b7e3dab
#
_cell.length_a   1.000
_cell.length_b   1.000
_cell.length_c   1.000
_cell.angle_alpha   90.00
_cell.angle_beta   90.00
_cell.angle_gamma   90.00
#
_symmetry.space_group_name_H-M   'P 1'
#
loop_
_entity.id
_entity.type
_entity.pdbx_description
1 polymer ?
#
loop_
_entity_poly.entity_id
_entity_poly.type
_entity_poly.pdbx_seq_one_letter_code
_entity_poly.pdbx_strand_id
1 'polypeptide(L)'
;VAGWEKPVYLSRPTGSVFEDVEVAPLLGSLLTEYLEERGIPYAIASRHCCRLNYGVRGKRYFAVGFPNMAGGYEVRSRYFKGCIPPKSVSLVKANDIPADECLVFEGFMDFLSAVTLGVTGNADCLVLNSVANVEKAAGLLDGYGRIGCFLDRDEAGRRTLAALTMRYGERVTDRSS
;
A
#
# COMPACT_ATOMS: atom_id res chain seq x y z
N VAL A 1 -0.54 19.93 -8.26
CA VAL A 1 -1.62 19.80 -7.28
C VAL A 1 -2.69 18.96 -7.94
N ALA A 2 -2.65 17.63 -7.75
CA ALA A 2 -3.73 16.76 -8.18
C ALA A 2 -4.98 17.17 -7.37
N GLY A 3 -5.95 17.78 -8.03
CA GLY A 3 -7.22 18.16 -7.43
C GLY A 3 -7.96 16.88 -7.04
N TRP A 4 -8.14 16.66 -5.76
CA TRP A 4 -9.09 15.69 -5.27
C TRP A 4 -10.47 16.17 -5.63
N GLU A 5 -11.10 15.51 -6.59
CA GLU A 5 -12.51 15.70 -6.86
C GLU A 5 -13.33 15.20 -5.65
N LYS A 6 -14.61 15.61 -5.59
CA LYS A 6 -15.58 15.38 -4.49
C LYS A 6 -15.49 13.99 -3.86
N PRO A 7 -15.85 13.82 -2.55
CA PRO A 7 -15.86 12.51 -1.89
C PRO A 7 -16.59 11.46 -2.73
N VAL A 8 -15.88 10.38 -3.06
CA VAL A 8 -16.48 9.25 -3.77
C VAL A 8 -17.10 8.33 -2.74
N TYR A 9 -18.42 8.21 -2.75
CA TYR A 9 -19.11 7.21 -1.94
C TYR A 9 -18.92 5.85 -2.61
N LEU A 10 -18.17 4.97 -1.94
CA LEU A 10 -18.01 3.59 -2.41
C LEU A 10 -19.30 2.81 -2.07
N SER A 11 -19.88 2.15 -3.07
CA SER A 11 -20.97 1.21 -2.82
C SER A 11 -20.53 0.11 -1.87
N ARG A 12 -21.39 -0.28 -0.92
CA ARG A 12 -21.14 -1.35 0.07
C ARG A 12 -20.68 -2.62 -0.65
N PRO A 13 -19.46 -3.14 -0.40
CA PRO A 13 -19.14 -4.49 -0.84
C PRO A 13 -20.02 -5.48 -0.06
N THR A 14 -20.66 -6.41 -0.76
CA THR A 14 -21.50 -7.44 -0.15
C THR A 14 -20.69 -8.25 0.87
N GLY A 15 -21.09 -8.26 2.14
CA GLY A 15 -20.39 -8.95 3.23
C GLY A 15 -19.32 -8.12 3.96
N SER A 16 -19.14 -6.85 3.63
CA SER A 16 -18.23 -5.96 4.39
C SER A 16 -18.85 -5.53 5.72
N VAL A 17 -18.02 -5.52 6.79
CA VAL A 17 -18.39 -4.94 8.09
C VAL A 17 -18.32 -3.40 8.09
N PHE A 18 -17.73 -2.81 7.04
CA PHE A 18 -17.58 -1.36 6.89
C PHE A 18 -18.84 -0.76 6.26
N GLU A 19 -19.33 0.30 6.86
CA GLU A 19 -20.56 1.02 6.49
C GLU A 19 -20.19 2.42 6.05
N ASP A 20 -20.92 2.97 5.05
CA ASP A 20 -20.84 4.36 4.61
C ASP A 20 -19.40 4.86 4.47
N VAL A 21 -18.62 4.16 3.64
CA VAL A 21 -17.21 4.50 3.42
C VAL A 21 -17.12 5.73 2.53
N GLU A 22 -16.50 6.77 3.05
CA GLU A 22 -16.19 8.01 2.34
C GLU A 22 -14.69 8.16 2.18
N VAL A 23 -14.26 8.54 0.98
CA VAL A 23 -12.87 8.85 0.66
C VAL A 23 -12.71 10.35 0.58
N ALA A 24 -11.76 10.89 1.32
CA ALA A 24 -11.46 12.33 1.37
C ALA A 24 -9.94 12.56 1.29
N PRO A 25 -9.49 13.79 1.00
CA PRO A 25 -8.08 14.15 1.13
C PRO A 25 -7.54 13.79 2.51
N LEU A 26 -6.27 13.39 2.57
CA LEU A 26 -5.61 13.05 3.84
C LEU A 26 -5.45 14.33 4.69
N LEU A 27 -6.48 14.67 5.46
CA LEU A 27 -6.53 15.84 6.33
C LEU A 27 -6.92 15.40 7.75
N GLY A 28 -6.46 16.18 8.73
CA GLY A 28 -6.79 16.01 10.14
C GLY A 28 -5.56 15.73 10.99
N SER A 29 -5.45 16.48 12.10
CA SER A 29 -4.28 16.45 12.98
C SER A 29 -3.93 15.07 13.51
N LEU A 30 -4.93 14.30 13.95
CA LEU A 30 -4.70 12.96 14.51
C LEU A 30 -4.08 11.96 13.52
N LEU A 31 -4.44 12.03 12.23
CA LEU A 31 -3.82 11.17 11.22
C LEU A 31 -2.42 11.66 10.85
N THR A 32 -2.24 12.97 10.79
CA THR A 32 -0.92 13.58 10.55
C THR A 32 0.04 13.25 11.68
N GLU A 33 -0.36 13.47 12.94
CA GLU A 33 0.42 13.11 14.12
C GLU A 33 0.81 11.63 14.14
N TYR A 34 -0.14 10.74 13.82
CA TYR A 34 0.13 9.29 13.74
C TYR A 34 1.19 8.96 12.68
N LEU A 35 1.15 9.60 11.52
CA LEU A 35 2.13 9.40 10.45
C LEU A 35 3.50 9.97 10.81
N GLU A 36 3.54 11.15 11.42
CA GLU A 36 4.76 11.82 11.88
C GLU A 36 5.46 11.00 12.99
N GLU A 37 4.71 10.44 13.93
CA GLU A 37 5.23 9.49 14.93
C GLU A 37 5.86 8.23 14.30
N ARG A 38 5.41 7.86 13.11
CA ARG A 38 5.98 6.78 12.31
C ARG A 38 7.13 7.23 11.40
N GLY A 39 7.53 8.49 11.51
CA GLY A 39 8.58 9.08 10.69
C GLY A 39 8.18 9.35 9.24
N ILE A 40 6.88 9.40 8.95
CA ILE A 40 6.36 9.63 7.59
C ILE A 40 5.81 11.05 7.49
N PRO A 41 6.49 11.96 6.74
CA PRO A 41 6.02 13.32 6.56
C PRO A 41 4.68 13.38 5.82
N TYR A 42 3.81 14.31 6.22
CA TYR A 42 2.53 14.54 5.56
C TYR A 42 2.67 14.73 4.04
N ALA A 43 3.70 15.48 3.59
CA ALA A 43 3.95 15.72 2.17
C ALA A 43 4.18 14.43 1.36
N ILE A 44 4.72 13.39 1.97
CA ILE A 44 4.87 12.05 1.35
C ILE A 44 3.53 11.31 1.42
N ALA A 45 2.95 11.19 2.60
CA ALA A 45 1.73 10.42 2.80
C ALA A 45 0.56 10.94 1.95
N SER A 46 0.39 12.25 1.83
CA SER A 46 -0.72 12.88 1.08
C SER A 46 -0.68 12.62 -0.44
N ARG A 47 0.46 12.20 -0.98
CA ARG A 47 0.58 11.82 -2.40
C ARG A 47 0.07 10.40 -2.68
N HIS A 48 0.07 9.54 -1.69
CA HIS A 48 -0.19 8.11 -1.84
C HIS A 48 -1.42 7.65 -1.05
N CYS A 49 -1.83 8.39 -0.04
CA CYS A 49 -2.88 8.01 0.90
C CYS A 49 -4.04 9.00 0.89
N CYS A 50 -5.18 8.52 1.34
CA CYS A 50 -6.37 9.31 1.57
C CYS A 50 -6.81 9.18 3.03
N ARG A 51 -7.77 10.00 3.45
CA ARG A 51 -8.55 9.79 4.65
C ARG A 51 -9.77 8.95 4.29
N LEU A 52 -10.01 7.91 5.06
CA LEU A 52 -11.25 7.13 5.01
C LEU A 52 -12.08 7.45 6.23
N ASN A 53 -13.34 7.81 6.02
CA ASN A 53 -14.35 7.86 7.06
C ASN A 53 -15.29 6.67 6.84
N TYR A 54 -15.59 5.91 7.89
CA TYR A 54 -16.42 4.70 7.76
C TYR A 54 -17.15 4.38 9.04
N GLY A 55 -18.24 3.63 8.92
CA GLY A 55 -19.02 3.10 10.03
C GLY A 55 -18.67 1.64 10.29
N VAL A 56 -18.76 1.23 11.56
CA VAL A 56 -18.76 -0.17 11.98
C VAL A 56 -19.75 -0.31 13.14
N ARG A 57 -20.78 -1.13 12.98
CA ARG A 57 -21.82 -1.36 13.99
C ARG A 57 -22.39 -0.06 14.56
N GLY A 58 -22.70 0.89 13.67
CA GLY A 58 -23.30 2.19 14.03
C GLY A 58 -22.33 3.22 14.65
N LYS A 59 -21.04 2.91 14.79
CA LYS A 59 -20.02 3.85 15.25
C LYS A 59 -19.19 4.36 14.05
N ARG A 60 -18.84 5.65 14.07
CA ARG A 60 -18.01 6.29 13.03
C ARG A 60 -16.54 6.25 13.41
N TYR A 61 -15.71 5.96 12.40
CA TYR A 61 -14.25 5.89 12.50
C TYR A 61 -13.62 6.64 11.34
N PHE A 62 -12.35 6.98 11.48
CA PHE A 62 -11.52 7.49 10.40
C PHE A 62 -10.11 6.88 10.48
N ALA A 63 -9.47 6.76 9.34
CA ALA A 63 -8.14 6.17 9.23
C ALA A 63 -7.41 6.65 7.97
N VAL A 64 -6.11 6.36 7.90
CA VAL A 64 -5.33 6.46 6.68
C VAL A 64 -5.74 5.30 5.77
N GLY A 65 -6.09 5.61 4.52
CA GLY A 65 -6.39 4.66 3.48
C GLY A 65 -5.32 4.65 2.40
N PHE A 66 -4.89 3.47 1.99
CA PHE A 66 -3.99 3.27 0.87
C PHE A 66 -4.70 2.45 -0.20
N PRO A 67 -4.93 3.01 -1.42
CA PRO A 67 -5.72 2.35 -2.44
C PRO A 67 -5.01 1.14 -3.03
N ASN A 68 -5.77 0.11 -3.36
CA ASN A 68 -5.27 -1.04 -4.09
C ASN A 68 -5.83 -1.12 -5.52
N MET A 69 -5.27 -1.99 -6.34
CA MET A 69 -5.61 -2.11 -7.78
C MET A 69 -7.03 -2.65 -8.03
N ALA A 70 -7.70 -3.23 -7.04
CA ALA A 70 -9.05 -3.75 -7.17
C ALA A 70 -10.13 -2.78 -6.68
N GLY A 71 -9.76 -1.55 -6.30
CA GLY A 71 -10.69 -0.54 -5.81
C GLY A 71 -10.99 -0.62 -4.31
N GLY A 72 -10.28 -1.48 -3.56
CA GLY A 72 -10.29 -1.51 -2.11
C GLY A 72 -9.20 -0.65 -1.50
N TYR A 73 -9.13 -0.64 -0.17
CA TYR A 73 -8.16 0.16 0.58
C TYR A 73 -7.55 -0.64 1.73
N GLU A 74 -6.23 -0.56 1.86
CA GLU A 74 -5.59 -0.87 3.13
C GLU A 74 -5.86 0.27 4.11
N VAL A 75 -6.17 -0.10 5.35
CA VAL A 75 -6.62 0.84 6.39
C VAL A 75 -5.66 0.80 7.56
N ARG A 76 -5.20 1.96 7.99
CA ARG A 76 -4.31 2.07 9.13
C ARG A 76 -4.66 3.28 10.01
N SER A 77 -4.73 3.05 11.29
CA SER A 77 -4.73 4.09 12.31
C SER A 77 -3.85 3.66 13.48
N ARG A 78 -3.76 4.48 14.53
CA ARG A 78 -3.04 4.12 15.76
C ARG A 78 -3.54 2.79 16.37
N TYR A 79 -4.83 2.50 16.23
CA TYR A 79 -5.50 1.40 16.93
C TYR A 79 -6.03 0.30 16.00
N PHE A 80 -5.91 0.48 14.69
CA PHE A 80 -6.52 -0.44 13.74
C PHE A 80 -5.66 -0.66 12.49
N LYS A 81 -5.57 -1.92 12.08
CA LYS A 81 -5.04 -2.38 10.80
C LYS A 81 -6.07 -3.27 10.14
N GLY A 82 -6.43 -2.97 8.90
CA GLY A 82 -7.42 -3.76 8.17
C GLY A 82 -7.43 -3.45 6.69
N CYS A 83 -8.45 -3.96 6.02
CA CYS A 83 -8.67 -3.73 4.61
C CYS A 83 -10.17 -3.53 4.34
N ILE A 84 -10.52 -2.47 3.65
CA ILE A 84 -11.84 -2.30 3.03
C ILE A 84 -11.79 -3.04 1.70
N PRO A 85 -12.62 -4.09 1.53
CA PRO A 85 -12.57 -4.93 0.32
C PRO A 85 -12.86 -4.16 -0.97
N PRO A 86 -12.44 -4.72 -2.10
CA PRO A 86 -11.74 -6.01 -2.30
C PRO A 86 -10.26 -5.93 -1.95
N LYS A 87 -9.68 -7.06 -1.49
CA LYS A 87 -8.25 -7.18 -1.19
C LYS A 87 -7.45 -7.35 -2.47
N SER A 88 -6.38 -6.57 -2.63
CA SER A 88 -5.45 -6.69 -3.74
C SER A 88 -4.11 -6.04 -3.42
N VAL A 89 -3.17 -6.17 -4.33
CA VAL A 89 -1.91 -5.45 -4.34
C VAL A 89 -2.11 -3.99 -4.78
N SER A 90 -1.13 -3.15 -4.49
CA SER A 90 -1.07 -1.76 -5.00
C SER A 90 0.21 -1.59 -5.82
N LEU A 91 0.08 -1.02 -7.01
CA LEU A 91 1.22 -0.67 -7.87
C LEU A 91 1.33 0.85 -7.98
N VAL A 92 2.44 1.39 -7.53
CA VAL A 92 2.76 2.81 -7.61
C VAL A 92 3.85 3.00 -8.65
N LYS A 93 3.52 3.68 -9.74
CA LYS A 93 4.47 4.02 -10.80
C LYS A 93 5.34 5.21 -10.38
N ALA A 94 6.64 5.13 -10.63
CA ALA A 94 7.56 6.23 -10.36
C ALA A 94 7.31 7.42 -11.29
N ASN A 95 7.02 7.13 -12.55
CA ASN A 95 6.75 8.12 -13.61
C ASN A 95 6.03 7.44 -14.79
N ASP A 96 5.78 8.20 -15.87
CA ASP A 96 5.11 7.69 -17.08
C ASP A 96 6.02 6.86 -18.00
N ILE A 97 7.33 6.82 -17.72
CA ILE A 97 8.29 6.01 -18.46
C ILE A 97 8.37 4.64 -17.79
N PRO A 98 8.34 3.52 -18.57
CA PRO A 98 8.49 2.19 -18.01
C PRO A 98 9.79 2.05 -17.22
N ALA A 99 9.68 1.68 -15.95
CA ALA A 99 10.83 1.40 -15.09
C ALA A 99 11.36 -0.01 -15.36
N ASP A 100 12.69 -0.19 -15.32
CA ASP A 100 13.33 -1.50 -15.39
C ASP A 100 13.32 -2.22 -14.03
N GLU A 101 13.16 -1.46 -12.94
CA GLU A 101 13.18 -1.97 -11.59
C GLU A 101 11.83 -1.80 -10.89
N CYS A 102 11.41 -2.84 -10.16
CA CYS A 102 10.28 -2.78 -9.25
C CYS A 102 10.72 -3.15 -7.84
N LEU A 103 10.36 -2.34 -6.86
CA LEU A 103 10.57 -2.62 -5.45
C LEU A 103 9.30 -3.20 -4.85
N VAL A 104 9.42 -4.32 -4.18
CA VAL A 104 8.29 -5.06 -3.57
C VAL A 104 8.31 -4.85 -2.06
N PHE A 105 7.20 -4.38 -1.52
CA PHE A 105 6.99 -4.15 -0.09
C PHE A 105 5.88 -5.03 0.45
N GLU A 106 5.98 -5.48 1.69
CA GLU A 106 4.91 -6.25 2.32
C GLU A 106 3.71 -5.37 2.67
N GLY A 107 3.93 -4.20 3.25
CA GLY A 107 2.90 -3.25 3.64
C GLY A 107 3.15 -1.82 3.16
N PHE A 108 2.08 -1.02 3.10
CA PHE A 108 2.20 0.35 2.59
C PHE A 108 2.96 1.29 3.55
N MET A 109 3.02 0.98 4.84
CA MET A 109 3.82 1.78 5.78
C MET A 109 5.31 1.66 5.48
N ASP A 110 5.78 0.47 5.11
CA ASP A 110 7.18 0.21 4.71
C ASP A 110 7.49 0.91 3.40
N PHE A 111 6.56 0.85 2.43
CA PHE A 111 6.64 1.64 1.19
C PHE A 111 6.76 3.14 1.49
N LEU A 112 5.92 3.73 2.34
CA LEU A 112 5.98 5.14 2.70
C LEU A 112 7.30 5.51 3.40
N SER A 113 7.82 4.63 4.26
CA SER A 113 9.12 4.79 4.90
C SER A 113 10.25 4.77 3.86
N ALA A 114 10.20 3.87 2.90
CA ALA A 114 11.18 3.79 1.81
C ALA A 114 11.16 5.06 0.93
N VAL A 115 9.97 5.59 0.61
CA VAL A 115 9.84 6.88 -0.10
C VAL A 115 10.42 8.02 0.72
N THR A 116 10.13 8.06 2.03
CA THR A 116 10.66 9.08 2.95
C THR A 116 12.18 9.07 3.01
N LEU A 117 12.79 7.90 3.00
CA LEU A 117 14.24 7.71 3.02
C LEU A 117 14.89 7.89 1.63
N GLY A 118 14.10 8.09 0.58
CA GLY A 118 14.59 8.27 -0.79
C GLY A 118 15.15 7.00 -1.45
N VAL A 119 14.92 5.82 -0.86
CA VAL A 119 15.47 4.55 -1.39
C VAL A 119 14.72 4.01 -2.60
N THR A 120 13.55 4.56 -2.91
CA THR A 120 12.75 4.12 -4.07
C THR A 120 13.30 4.62 -5.40
N GLY A 121 13.98 5.75 -5.42
CA GLY A 121 14.55 6.33 -6.64
C GLY A 121 13.52 6.46 -7.76
N ASN A 122 13.85 5.94 -8.93
CA ASN A 122 12.99 5.87 -10.12
C ASN A 122 12.35 4.49 -10.33
N ALA A 123 12.40 3.61 -9.34
CA ALA A 123 11.78 2.30 -9.41
C ALA A 123 10.26 2.39 -9.21
N ASP A 124 9.51 1.56 -9.92
CA ASP A 124 8.11 1.31 -9.57
C ASP A 124 8.03 0.56 -8.24
N CYS A 125 6.95 0.73 -7.50
CA CYS A 125 6.76 0.10 -6.20
C CYS A 125 5.49 -0.75 -6.19
N LEU A 126 5.63 -2.02 -5.87
CA LEU A 126 4.54 -2.96 -5.68
C LEU A 126 4.38 -3.25 -4.19
N VAL A 127 3.21 -2.93 -3.65
CA VAL A 127 2.88 -3.23 -2.26
C VAL A 127 1.95 -4.44 -2.24
N LEU A 128 2.37 -5.51 -1.59
CA LEU A 128 1.59 -6.76 -1.50
C LEU A 128 0.31 -6.57 -0.68
N ASN A 129 0.35 -5.68 0.31
CA ASN A 129 -0.72 -5.46 1.30
C ASN A 129 -1.01 -6.68 2.20
N SER A 130 -0.62 -7.86 1.75
CA SER A 130 -0.59 -9.12 2.48
C SER A 130 0.24 -10.11 1.68
N VAL A 131 1.02 -10.96 2.34
CA VAL A 131 1.76 -12.06 1.70
C VAL A 131 0.85 -13.01 0.90
N ALA A 132 -0.43 -13.12 1.28
CA ALA A 132 -1.44 -13.89 0.55
C ALA A 132 -1.73 -13.36 -0.87
N ASN A 133 -1.31 -12.14 -1.19
CA ASN A 133 -1.48 -11.54 -2.51
C ASN A 133 -0.29 -11.78 -3.45
N VAL A 134 0.72 -12.56 -3.05
CA VAL A 134 1.93 -12.80 -3.87
C VAL A 134 1.60 -13.34 -5.26
N GLU A 135 0.60 -14.20 -5.38
CA GLU A 135 0.15 -14.72 -6.67
C GLU A 135 -0.43 -13.63 -7.60
N LYS A 136 -1.12 -12.64 -7.01
CA LYS A 136 -1.61 -11.49 -7.77
C LYS A 136 -0.49 -10.56 -8.22
N ALA A 137 0.59 -10.49 -7.42
CA ALA A 137 1.78 -9.71 -7.74
C ALA A 137 2.58 -10.33 -8.90
N ALA A 138 2.59 -11.66 -9.00
CA ALA A 138 3.47 -12.40 -9.88
C ALA A 138 3.36 -11.95 -11.36
N GLY A 139 2.13 -11.80 -11.90
CA GLY A 139 1.94 -11.34 -13.28
C GLY A 139 2.37 -9.89 -13.52
N LEU A 140 2.30 -9.04 -12.49
CA LEU A 140 2.68 -7.63 -12.58
C LEU A 140 4.21 -7.44 -12.63
N LEU A 141 4.96 -8.40 -12.12
CA LEU A 141 6.43 -8.34 -12.07
C LEU A 141 7.12 -8.89 -13.33
N ASP A 142 6.38 -9.53 -14.23
CA ASP A 142 6.95 -10.21 -15.41
C ASP A 142 7.78 -9.27 -16.31
N GLY A 143 7.37 -8.01 -16.42
CA GLY A 143 8.00 -6.99 -17.28
C GLY A 143 9.25 -6.31 -16.71
N TYR A 144 9.60 -6.54 -15.42
CA TYR A 144 10.73 -5.86 -14.80
C TYR A 144 12.00 -6.70 -14.90
N GLY A 145 13.12 -6.04 -15.26
CA GLY A 145 14.45 -6.67 -15.30
C GLY A 145 15.04 -6.88 -13.91
N ARG A 146 14.68 -6.05 -12.94
CA ARG A 146 15.16 -6.12 -11.55
C ARG A 146 13.99 -6.01 -10.58
N ILE A 147 14.03 -6.81 -9.52
CA ILE A 147 13.02 -6.89 -8.48
C ILE A 147 13.71 -6.83 -7.12
N GLY A 148 13.59 -5.72 -6.42
CA GLY A 148 14.15 -5.55 -5.08
C GLY A 148 13.07 -5.80 -4.02
N CYS A 149 13.29 -6.72 -3.10
CA CYS A 149 12.29 -7.12 -2.09
C CYS A 149 12.61 -6.56 -0.71
N PHE A 150 11.68 -5.82 -0.13
CA PHE A 150 11.67 -5.34 1.26
C PHE A 150 10.52 -6.06 1.99
N LEU A 151 10.79 -7.26 2.47
CA LEU A 151 9.80 -8.13 3.12
C LEU A 151 10.16 -8.33 4.60
N ASP A 152 9.17 -8.65 5.42
CA ASP A 152 9.41 -8.92 6.83
C ASP A 152 10.32 -10.16 7.01
N ARG A 153 11.16 -10.14 8.04
CA ARG A 153 12.10 -11.26 8.33
C ARG A 153 11.44 -12.43 9.06
N ASP A 154 10.12 -12.46 9.09
CA ASP A 154 9.37 -13.57 9.63
C ASP A 154 9.25 -14.75 8.63
N GLU A 155 8.55 -15.80 9.01
CA GLU A 155 8.39 -16.99 8.18
C GLU A 155 7.59 -16.69 6.90
N ALA A 156 6.59 -15.80 6.99
CA ALA A 156 5.73 -15.46 5.86
C ALA A 156 6.49 -14.63 4.81
N GLY A 157 7.28 -13.64 5.24
CA GLY A 157 8.14 -12.86 4.36
C GLY A 157 9.22 -13.72 3.68
N ARG A 158 9.86 -14.64 4.42
CA ARG A 158 10.84 -15.58 3.83
C ARG A 158 10.22 -16.50 2.79
N ARG A 159 9.01 -17.03 3.03
CA ARG A 159 8.27 -17.85 2.03
C ARG A 159 7.94 -17.05 0.78
N THR A 160 7.52 -15.80 0.96
CA THR A 160 7.22 -14.88 -0.15
C THR A 160 8.45 -14.59 -0.99
N LEU A 161 9.59 -14.29 -0.35
CA LEU A 161 10.86 -14.09 -1.03
C LEU A 161 11.27 -15.35 -1.82
N ALA A 162 11.16 -16.53 -1.22
CA ALA A 162 11.46 -17.79 -1.87
C ALA A 162 10.57 -18.04 -3.09
N ALA A 163 9.28 -17.76 -3.01
CA ALA A 163 8.34 -17.90 -4.12
C ALA A 163 8.67 -16.95 -5.28
N LEU A 164 9.01 -15.68 -4.99
CA LEU A 164 9.45 -14.73 -6.00
C LEU A 164 10.79 -15.13 -6.63
N THR A 165 11.74 -15.59 -5.83
CA THR A 165 13.04 -16.08 -6.32
C THR A 165 12.88 -17.32 -7.20
N MET A 166 12.00 -18.24 -6.83
CA MET A 166 11.71 -19.43 -7.64
C MET A 166 11.16 -19.05 -9.03
N ARG A 167 10.32 -18.01 -9.11
CA ARG A 167 9.69 -17.57 -10.36
C ARG A 167 10.61 -16.70 -11.21
N TYR A 168 11.37 -15.81 -10.60
CA TYR A 168 12.11 -14.74 -11.29
C TYR A 168 13.65 -14.89 -11.24
N GLY A 169 14.15 -15.86 -10.48
CA GLY A 169 15.57 -16.18 -10.43
C GLY A 169 16.45 -15.01 -10.01
N GLU A 170 17.50 -14.79 -10.78
CA GLU A 170 18.52 -13.76 -10.51
C GLU A 170 18.02 -12.31 -10.59
N ARG A 171 16.81 -12.09 -11.12
CA ARG A 171 16.17 -10.76 -11.11
C ARG A 171 15.78 -10.30 -9.72
N VAL A 172 15.62 -11.23 -8.77
CA VAL A 172 15.21 -10.95 -7.39
C VAL A 172 16.40 -10.70 -6.50
N THR A 173 16.36 -9.61 -5.76
CA THR A 173 17.35 -9.25 -4.73
C THR A 173 16.63 -8.99 -3.42
N ASP A 174 17.05 -9.66 -2.33
CA ASP A 174 16.59 -9.34 -0.99
C ASP A 174 17.25 -8.04 -0.51
N ARG A 175 16.43 -7.07 -0.14
CA ARG A 175 16.83 -5.77 0.42
C ARG A 175 16.28 -5.53 1.82
N SER A 176 15.87 -6.59 2.50
CA SER A 176 15.24 -6.56 3.84
C SER A 176 16.26 -6.36 4.99
N SER A 177 17.43 -5.77 4.73
CA SER A 177 18.52 -5.56 5.71
C SER A 177 18.31 -4.32 6.58
#